data_156e5b0ca69d707aa04a5be31f5c9590
#
_entry.id   156e5b0ca69d707aa04a5be31f5c9590
#
_cell.length_a   1.000
_cell.length_b   1.000
_cell.length_c   1.000
_cell.angle_alpha   90.00
_cell.angle_beta   90.00
_cell.angle_gamma   90.00
#
_symmetry.space_group_name_H-M   'P 1'
#
loop_
_entity.id
_entity.type
_entity.pdbx_description
1 polymer ?
#
loop_
_entity_poly.entity_id
_entity_poly.type
_entity_poly.pdbx_seq_one_letter_code
_entity_poly.pdbx_strand_id
1 'polypeptide(L)' 'MNPMDLFNQVKEMIEEKDFDAAKKFIDDNKDNLGDYLEQAKALVAGNDLVSGAVDKIKGLF' A
#
# COMPACT_ATOMS: atom_id res chain seq x y z
N MET A 1 -0.59 -9.00 -16.94
CA MET A 1 -1.18 -9.35 -15.63
C MET A 1 -2.52 -8.63 -15.49
N ASN A 2 -3.50 -9.26 -14.90
CA ASN A 2 -4.79 -8.60 -14.71
C ASN A 2 -4.75 -7.70 -13.47
N PRO A 3 -5.73 -6.79 -13.32
CA PRO A 3 -5.74 -5.85 -12.19
C PRO A 3 -5.71 -6.53 -10.82
N MET A 4 -6.36 -7.69 -10.69
CA MET A 4 -6.39 -8.42 -9.43
C MET A 4 -4.99 -8.93 -9.06
N ASP A 5 -4.23 -9.42 -10.02
CA ASP A 5 -2.87 -9.90 -9.79
C ASP A 5 -1.96 -8.76 -9.32
N LEU A 6 -2.11 -7.58 -9.94
CA LEU A 6 -1.36 -6.39 -9.53
C LEU A 6 -1.72 -5.97 -8.12
N PHE A 7 -3.01 -5.98 -7.80
CA PHE A 7 -3.48 -5.65 -6.47
C PHE A 7 -2.93 -6.61 -5.41
N ASN A 8 -2.89 -7.91 -5.73
CA ASN A 8 -2.34 -8.92 -4.82
C ASN A 8 -0.85 -8.69 -4.56
N GLN A 9 -0.10 -8.23 -5.56
CA GLN A 9 1.31 -7.89 -5.37
C GLN A 9 1.47 -6.71 -4.42
N VAL A 10 0.59 -5.71 -4.52
CA VAL A 10 0.59 -4.58 -3.59
C VAL A 10 0.34 -5.08 -2.16
N LYS A 11 -0.61 -5.99 -1.98
CA LYS A 11 -0.89 -6.58 -0.66
C LYS A 11 0.34 -7.27 -0.08
N GLU A 12 1.07 -8.02 -0.91
CA GLU A 12 2.29 -8.70 -0.46
C GLU A 12 3.35 -7.71 -0.01
N MET A 13 3.54 -6.62 -0.75
CA MET A 13 4.49 -5.58 -0.38
C MET A 13 4.13 -4.95 0.95
N ILE A 14 2.83 -4.74 1.20
CA ILE A 14 2.35 -4.17 2.45
C ILE A 14 2.59 -5.14 3.60
N GLU A 15 2.37 -6.43 3.38
CA GLU A 15 2.64 -7.47 4.39
C GLU A 15 4.12 -7.49 4.78
N GLU A 16 5.01 -7.21 3.82
CA GLU A 16 6.45 -7.12 4.04
C GLU A 16 6.86 -5.76 4.61
N LYS A 17 5.90 -4.84 4.76
CA LYS A 17 6.10 -3.47 5.23
C LYS A 17 6.99 -2.65 4.30
N ASP A 18 7.00 -3.01 3.02
CA ASP A 18 7.75 -2.31 2.00
C ASP A 18 6.86 -1.28 1.31
N PHE A 19 6.49 -0.25 2.07
CA PHE A 19 5.51 0.75 1.62
C PHE A 19 6.03 1.59 0.46
N ASP A 20 7.31 1.89 0.45
CA ASP A 20 7.90 2.67 -0.65
C ASP A 20 7.83 1.90 -1.97
N ALA A 21 8.14 0.60 -1.94
CA ALA A 21 8.03 -0.25 -3.12
C ALA A 21 6.57 -0.38 -3.56
N ALA A 22 5.64 -0.50 -2.61
CA ALA A 22 4.22 -0.59 -2.90
C ALA A 22 3.72 0.67 -3.59
N LYS A 23 4.10 1.85 -3.10
CA LYS A 23 3.72 3.13 -3.70
C LYS A 23 4.25 3.25 -5.12
N LYS A 24 5.50 2.89 -5.33
CA LYS A 24 6.12 2.94 -6.65
C LYS A 24 5.46 1.96 -7.60
N PHE A 25 5.16 0.76 -7.13
CA PHE A 25 4.49 -0.25 -7.93
C PHE A 25 3.11 0.24 -8.38
N ILE A 26 2.36 0.85 -7.48
CA ILE A 26 1.04 1.41 -7.79
C ILE A 26 1.16 2.50 -8.85
N ASP A 27 2.12 3.40 -8.69
CA ASP A 27 2.31 4.49 -9.63
C ASP A 27 2.73 3.98 -11.02
N ASP A 28 3.63 3.01 -11.05
CA ASP A 28 4.10 2.42 -12.31
C ASP A 28 3.00 1.64 -13.04
N ASN A 29 2.02 1.10 -12.30
CA ASN A 29 0.97 0.25 -12.86
C ASN A 29 -0.42 0.86 -12.72
N LYS A 30 -0.52 2.16 -12.48
CA LYS A 30 -1.79 2.83 -12.23
C LYS A 30 -2.83 2.61 -13.32
N ASP A 31 -2.41 2.62 -14.59
CA ASP A 31 -3.31 2.40 -15.71
C ASP A 31 -3.80 0.96 -15.79
N ASN A 32 -2.96 0.02 -15.37
CA ASN A 32 -3.25 -1.41 -15.40
C ASN A 32 -4.08 -1.86 -14.19
N LEU A 33 -4.03 -1.12 -13.09
CA LEU A 33 -4.81 -1.44 -11.90
C LEU A 33 -6.31 -1.16 -12.08
N GLY A 34 -6.65 -0.18 -12.92
CA GLY A 34 -8.05 0.14 -13.18
C GLY A 34 -8.81 0.48 -11.91
N ASP A 35 -9.90 -0.25 -11.64
CA ASP A 35 -10.76 0.01 -10.48
C ASP A 35 -10.05 -0.30 -9.16
N TYR A 36 -8.99 -1.10 -9.18
CA TYR A 36 -8.24 -1.43 -7.98
C TYR A 36 -7.24 -0.33 -7.57
N LEU A 37 -7.03 0.67 -8.41
CA LEU A 37 -6.06 1.73 -8.14
C LEU A 37 -6.38 2.46 -6.83
N GLU A 38 -7.62 2.88 -6.64
CA GLU A 38 -8.03 3.57 -5.43
C GLU A 38 -7.93 2.67 -4.20
N GLN A 39 -8.32 1.40 -4.35
CA GLN A 39 -8.23 0.43 -3.27
C GLN A 39 -6.78 0.19 -2.86
N ALA A 40 -5.88 0.07 -3.84
CA ALA A 40 -4.46 -0.11 -3.58
C ALA A 40 -3.86 1.08 -2.85
N LYS A 41 -4.18 2.29 -3.30
CA LYS A 41 -3.72 3.51 -2.63
C LYS A 41 -4.23 3.60 -1.20
N ALA A 42 -5.51 3.30 -0.99
CA ALA A 42 -6.12 3.33 0.33
C ALA A 42 -5.48 2.30 1.26
N LEU A 43 -5.17 1.12 0.73
CA LEU A 43 -4.55 0.06 1.50
C LEU A 43 -3.15 0.47 1.98
N VAL A 44 -2.34 1.04 1.09
CA VAL A 44 -1.01 1.53 1.45
C VAL A 44 -1.10 2.67 2.45
N ALA A 45 -1.95 3.66 2.17
CA ALA A 45 -2.10 4.83 3.04
C ALA A 45 -2.61 4.44 4.42
N GLY A 46 -3.58 3.54 4.48
CA GLY A 46 -4.14 3.07 5.75
C GLY A 46 -3.09 2.38 6.63
N ASN A 47 -2.27 1.52 6.02
CA ASN A 47 -1.24 0.80 6.75
C ASN A 47 -0.10 1.72 7.19
N ASP A 48 0.28 2.66 6.33
CA ASP A 48 1.32 3.64 6.65
C ASP A 48 0.88 4.54 7.81
N LEU A 49 -0.38 4.99 7.78
CA LEU A 49 -0.95 5.81 8.84
C LEU A 49 -1.02 5.07 10.18
N VAL A 50 -1.41 3.80 10.14
CA VAL A 50 -1.49 2.98 11.36
C VAL A 50 -0.09 2.82 11.96
N SER A 51 0.92 2.56 11.14
CA SER A 51 2.29 2.45 11.60
C SER A 51 2.77 3.76 12.22
N GLY A 52 2.47 4.90 11.58
CA GLY A 52 2.82 6.21 12.09
C GLY A 52 2.12 6.53 13.41
N ALA A 53 0.84 6.17 13.53
CA ALA A 53 0.08 6.38 14.75
C ALA A 53 0.64 5.58 15.91
N VAL A 54 1.02 4.33 15.67
CA VAL A 54 1.61 3.46 16.69
C VAL A 54 2.93 4.05 17.19
N ASP A 55 3.76 4.53 16.27
CA ASP A 55 5.03 5.14 16.63
C ASP A 55 4.83 6.40 17.49
N LYS A 56 3.83 7.21 17.17
CA LYS A 56 3.50 8.39 17.95
C LYS A 56 3.03 8.03 19.36
N ILE A 57 2.21 7.00 19.48
CA ILE A 57 1.71 6.52 20.76
C ILE A 57 2.87 6.03 21.61
N LYS A 58 3.79 5.27 21.03
CA LYS A 58 4.99 4.80 21.74
C LYS A 58 5.86 5.95 22.20
N GLY A 59 5.95 7.02 21.42
CA GLY A 59 6.71 8.20 21.78
C GLY A 59 6.11 8.98 22.94
N LEU A 60 4.80 8.81 23.20
CA LEU A 60 4.11 9.48 24.29
C LEU A 60 4.25 8.73 25.64
N PHE A 61 4.61 7.48 25.60
CA PHE A 61 4.79 6.65 26.78
C PHE A 61 6.27 6.40 27.07
#